data_6bc9f1474df32fcc7f4bbfb119145a0b
#
_entry.id   6bc9f1474df32fcc7f4bbfb119145a0b
#
_cell.length_a   1.000
_cell.length_b   1.000
_cell.length_c   1.000
_cell.angle_alpha   90.00
_cell.angle_beta   90.00
_cell.angle_gamma   90.00
#
_symmetry.space_group_name_H-M   'P 1'
#
loop_
_entity.id
_entity.type
_entity.pdbx_description
1 polymer ?
#
loop_
_entity_poly.entity_id
_entity_poly.type
_entity_poly.pdbx_seq_one_letter_code
_entity_poly.pdbx_strand_id
1 'polypeptide(L)'
;QEVDLPEAGWQLFYNYDEQVPARWPNAQFSDDTVFNRSYWAEGTLTGNNGAYTKGWLTDAGPEAGVHNGLNETINATGLDPVGAIAILNLGSFRSNSREITGWNSANGTFSYDPSGVSWKNKHHAYFLEGKRELIDIEGEWWFDNDNSRLHYKTPGGQDANNLDLRVKVQPFAISVDNSDRVTIQGIDFFGTTVNFNNC
;
A
#
# COMPACT_ATOMS: atom_id res chain seq x y z
N GLN A 1 13.46 -4.33 -18.41
CA GLN A 1 13.85 -5.72 -18.22
C GLN A 1 12.78 -6.37 -17.35
N GLU A 2 12.14 -7.37 -17.89
CA GLU A 2 11.28 -8.24 -17.11
C GLU A 2 12.19 -9.11 -16.27
N VAL A 3 12.06 -9.01 -14.94
CA VAL A 3 12.72 -9.93 -14.04
C VAL A 3 11.63 -10.84 -13.50
N ASP A 4 11.72 -12.12 -13.84
CA ASP A 4 10.90 -13.15 -13.21
C ASP A 4 11.34 -13.23 -11.74
N LEU A 5 10.51 -12.72 -10.84
CA LEU A 5 10.73 -12.87 -9.42
C LEU A 5 10.04 -14.15 -8.95
N PRO A 6 10.73 -15.07 -8.27
CA PRO A 6 10.14 -16.32 -7.79
C PRO A 6 9.06 -16.10 -6.72
N GLU A 7 9.04 -14.93 -6.09
CA GLU A 7 8.06 -14.49 -5.11
C GLU A 7 7.72 -13.02 -5.33
N ALA A 8 6.54 -12.58 -4.87
CA ALA A 8 6.15 -11.19 -4.93
C ALA A 8 7.20 -10.29 -4.25
N GLY A 9 7.59 -9.25 -4.94
CA GLY A 9 8.46 -8.23 -4.36
C GLY A 9 7.73 -7.47 -3.25
N TRP A 10 8.38 -7.26 -2.10
CA TRP A 10 7.77 -6.58 -0.94
C TRP A 10 8.20 -5.13 -0.83
N GLN A 11 9.43 -4.83 -1.26
CA GLN A 11 10.02 -3.50 -1.26
C GLN A 11 10.89 -3.36 -2.50
N LEU A 12 10.83 -2.20 -3.14
CA LEU A 12 11.71 -1.81 -4.23
C LEU A 12 12.62 -0.68 -3.74
N PHE A 13 13.89 -0.74 -4.10
CA PHE A 13 14.88 0.29 -3.82
C PHE A 13 15.54 0.73 -5.12
N TYR A 14 15.74 2.03 -5.26
CA TYR A 14 16.54 2.66 -6.30
C TYR A 14 17.69 3.44 -5.63
N ASN A 15 18.94 3.12 -5.98
CA ASN A 15 20.13 3.68 -5.32
C ASN A 15 20.07 3.60 -3.78
N TYR A 16 19.56 2.49 -3.24
CA TYR A 16 19.30 2.23 -1.82
C TYR A 16 18.14 3.01 -1.19
N ASP A 17 17.49 3.92 -1.91
CA ASP A 17 16.30 4.62 -1.43
C ASP A 17 15.04 3.79 -1.70
N GLU A 18 14.21 3.61 -0.68
CA GLU A 18 12.96 2.86 -0.79
C GLU A 18 11.97 3.61 -1.68
N GLN A 19 11.41 2.88 -2.65
CA GLN A 19 10.42 3.37 -3.58
C GLN A 19 9.01 3.01 -3.09
N VAL A 20 8.06 3.91 -3.32
CA VAL A 20 6.69 3.72 -2.81
C VAL A 20 5.90 2.75 -3.71
N PRO A 21 5.17 1.78 -3.14
CA PRO A 21 4.16 1.06 -3.90
C PRO A 21 3.16 2.04 -4.51
N ALA A 22 2.79 1.83 -5.77
CA ALA A 22 1.83 2.68 -6.47
C ALA A 22 0.56 2.86 -5.64
N ARG A 23 0.21 4.10 -5.36
CA ARG A 23 -0.87 4.44 -4.44
C ARG A 23 -1.63 5.70 -4.86
N TRP A 24 -2.85 5.80 -4.42
CA TRP A 24 -3.65 7.01 -4.49
C TRP A 24 -4.30 7.31 -3.12
N PRO A 25 -4.26 8.53 -2.59
CA PRO A 25 -3.50 9.68 -3.08
C PRO A 25 -1.99 9.48 -3.01
N ASN A 26 -1.26 10.27 -3.83
CA ASN A 26 0.19 10.17 -3.94
C ASN A 26 0.89 10.57 -2.63
N ALA A 27 1.93 9.83 -2.29
CA ALA A 27 2.84 10.14 -1.18
C ALA A 27 4.20 9.49 -1.46
N GLN A 28 5.27 10.03 -0.88
CA GLN A 28 6.64 9.60 -1.11
C GLN A 28 7.38 9.36 0.19
N PHE A 29 8.35 8.43 0.17
CA PHE A 29 9.29 8.27 1.28
C PHE A 29 10.30 9.42 1.33
N SER A 30 10.66 9.97 0.17
CA SER A 30 11.68 11.03 0.05
C SER A 30 11.34 12.34 0.75
N ASP A 31 10.05 12.59 1.00
CA ASP A 31 9.54 13.79 1.66
C ASP A 31 8.70 13.48 2.92
N ASP A 32 8.77 12.23 3.39
CA ASP A 32 8.04 11.73 4.57
C ASP A 32 6.51 11.79 4.47
N THR A 33 5.95 12.08 3.29
CA THR A 33 4.48 12.23 3.12
C THR A 33 3.74 10.91 3.29
N VAL A 34 4.39 9.75 3.06
CA VAL A 34 3.80 8.42 3.33
C VAL A 34 3.40 8.25 4.80
N PHE A 35 4.07 8.93 5.72
CA PHE A 35 3.81 8.87 7.17
C PHE A 35 2.79 9.91 7.61
N ASN A 36 2.41 10.85 6.74
CA ASN A 36 1.54 11.95 7.08
C ASN A 36 0.11 11.68 6.65
N ARG A 37 -0.78 11.56 7.64
CA ARG A 37 -2.20 11.30 7.38
C ARG A 37 -2.90 12.37 6.55
N SER A 38 -2.40 13.60 6.51
CA SER A 38 -2.96 14.64 5.64
C SER A 38 -2.83 14.34 4.13
N TYR A 39 -2.03 13.34 3.78
CA TYR A 39 -1.90 12.79 2.41
C TYR A 39 -2.75 11.53 2.18
N TRP A 40 -3.69 11.25 3.06
CA TRP A 40 -4.71 10.23 2.85
C TRP A 40 -5.98 10.86 2.29
N ALA A 41 -6.72 10.11 1.49
CA ALA A 41 -8.07 10.50 1.11
C ALA A 41 -9.00 10.41 2.32
N GLU A 42 -10.08 11.17 2.28
CA GLU A 42 -11.05 11.19 3.35
C GLU A 42 -12.48 11.04 2.81
N GLY A 43 -13.07 9.91 3.12
CA GLY A 43 -14.45 9.64 2.78
C GLY A 43 -15.43 10.43 3.65
N THR A 44 -16.64 10.56 3.15
CA THR A 44 -17.74 11.25 3.83
C THR A 44 -18.46 10.31 4.82
N LEU A 45 -18.58 9.04 4.47
CA LEU A 45 -19.39 8.08 5.22
C LEU A 45 -18.85 6.65 5.05
N THR A 46 -18.94 5.87 6.11
CA THR A 46 -18.63 4.45 6.09
C THR A 46 -19.67 3.63 6.83
N GLY A 47 -19.82 2.37 6.46
CA GLY A 47 -20.80 1.50 7.09
C GLY A 47 -20.66 0.04 6.68
N ASN A 48 -21.61 -0.75 7.15
CA ASN A 48 -21.78 -2.14 6.74
C ASN A 48 -23.27 -2.50 6.72
N ASN A 49 -23.59 -3.65 6.16
CA ASN A 49 -24.98 -4.10 6.00
C ASN A 49 -25.62 -4.69 7.27
N GLY A 50 -25.05 -4.45 8.45
CA GLY A 50 -25.55 -4.99 9.73
C GLY A 50 -25.24 -6.47 9.95
N ALA A 51 -25.18 -7.28 8.91
CA ALA A 51 -24.77 -8.68 8.97
C ALA A 51 -23.24 -8.88 8.84
N TYR A 52 -22.47 -7.80 8.68
CA TYR A 52 -21.03 -7.79 8.47
C TYR A 52 -20.55 -8.64 7.28
N THR A 53 -21.38 -8.77 6.24
CA THR A 53 -21.02 -9.46 5.00
C THR A 53 -20.67 -8.51 3.87
N LYS A 54 -20.94 -7.20 4.04
CA LYS A 54 -20.58 -6.14 3.10
C LYS A 54 -20.27 -4.86 3.85
N GLY A 55 -19.04 -4.39 3.72
CA GLY A 55 -18.59 -3.07 4.15
C GLY A 55 -18.56 -2.10 2.97
N TRP A 56 -18.63 -0.82 3.25
CA TRP A 56 -18.56 0.22 2.23
C TRP A 56 -18.00 1.53 2.80
N LEU A 57 -17.42 2.32 1.92
CA LEU A 57 -17.00 3.70 2.17
C LEU A 57 -17.43 4.56 0.99
N THR A 58 -18.05 5.69 1.29
CA THR A 58 -18.43 6.71 0.32
C THR A 58 -17.40 7.83 0.35
N ASP A 59 -16.82 8.13 -0.81
CA ASP A 59 -15.90 9.22 -1.03
C ASP A 59 -16.57 10.30 -1.90
N ALA A 60 -17.40 11.11 -1.26
CA ALA A 60 -18.04 12.28 -1.86
C ALA A 60 -17.30 13.59 -1.52
N GLY A 61 -16.09 13.48 -1.00
CA GLY A 61 -15.28 14.55 -0.46
C GLY A 61 -15.35 14.63 1.07
N PRO A 62 -14.43 15.32 1.73
CA PRO A 62 -14.35 15.36 3.18
C PRO A 62 -15.58 16.02 3.79
N GLU A 63 -16.03 15.45 4.90
CA GLU A 63 -17.04 16.09 5.72
C GLU A 63 -16.45 17.33 6.40
N ALA A 64 -17.07 18.48 6.22
CA ALA A 64 -16.55 19.76 6.70
C ALA A 64 -16.28 19.73 8.21
N GLY A 65 -15.02 19.94 8.58
CA GLY A 65 -14.59 20.15 9.97
C GLY A 65 -14.20 18.89 10.75
N VAL A 66 -14.16 17.72 10.13
CA VAL A 66 -13.86 16.47 10.85
C VAL A 66 -12.41 16.03 10.72
N HIS A 67 -11.71 16.33 9.62
CA HIS A 67 -10.36 15.81 9.38
C HIS A 67 -9.48 16.69 8.49
N ASN A 68 -8.20 16.32 8.38
CA ASN A 68 -7.16 17.01 7.63
C ASN A 68 -6.69 16.22 6.38
N GLY A 69 -7.55 15.38 5.82
CA GLY A 69 -7.24 14.61 4.60
C GLY A 69 -7.31 15.45 3.33
N LEU A 70 -6.88 14.86 2.21
CA LEU A 70 -6.98 15.49 0.91
C LEU A 70 -8.44 15.60 0.45
N ASN A 71 -8.75 16.70 -0.23
CA ASN A 71 -10.08 16.95 -0.80
C ASN A 71 -10.31 16.24 -2.15
N GLU A 72 -9.34 15.47 -2.63
CA GLU A 72 -9.48 14.72 -3.87
C GLU A 72 -10.36 13.49 -3.64
N THR A 73 -11.24 13.22 -4.59
CA THR A 73 -12.10 12.04 -4.58
C THR A 73 -11.69 11.04 -5.66
N ILE A 74 -11.98 9.75 -5.45
CA ILE A 74 -11.73 8.73 -6.48
C ILE A 74 -12.42 9.11 -7.80
N ASN A 75 -13.63 9.65 -7.74
CA ASN A 75 -14.37 10.08 -8.93
C ASN A 75 -13.61 11.13 -9.76
N ALA A 76 -12.87 12.02 -9.10
CA ALA A 76 -12.11 13.06 -9.80
C ALA A 76 -10.94 12.49 -10.61
N THR A 77 -10.41 11.34 -10.23
CA THR A 77 -9.31 10.67 -10.93
C THR A 77 -9.75 9.91 -12.18
N GLY A 78 -11.02 9.55 -12.27
CA GLY A 78 -11.54 8.64 -13.30
C GLY A 78 -11.13 7.17 -13.10
N LEU A 79 -10.49 6.84 -11.99
CA LEU A 79 -10.05 5.48 -11.65
C LEU A 79 -11.26 4.58 -11.35
N ASP A 80 -11.25 3.36 -11.88
CA ASP A 80 -12.03 2.25 -11.34
C ASP A 80 -11.24 1.58 -10.20
N PRO A 81 -11.65 1.73 -8.93
CA PRO A 81 -10.89 1.20 -7.80
C PRO A 81 -11.08 -0.31 -7.56
N VAL A 82 -11.94 -1.00 -8.30
CA VAL A 82 -12.16 -2.44 -8.12
C VAL A 82 -10.87 -3.21 -8.33
N GLY A 83 -10.54 -4.11 -7.40
CA GLY A 83 -9.29 -4.87 -7.38
C GLY A 83 -8.12 -4.15 -6.68
N ALA A 84 -8.22 -2.87 -6.38
CA ALA A 84 -7.26 -2.19 -5.53
C ALA A 84 -7.41 -2.62 -4.06
N ILE A 85 -6.36 -2.48 -3.29
CA ILE A 85 -6.36 -2.67 -1.84
C ILE A 85 -6.60 -1.32 -1.17
N ALA A 86 -7.71 -1.18 -0.48
CA ALA A 86 -7.96 -0.03 0.37
C ALA A 86 -7.32 -0.22 1.75
N ILE A 87 -6.44 0.69 2.14
CA ILE A 87 -5.93 0.79 3.51
C ILE A 87 -6.85 1.73 4.27
N LEU A 88 -7.66 1.17 5.14
CA LEU A 88 -8.77 1.85 5.81
C LEU A 88 -8.42 2.22 7.25
N ASN A 89 -8.54 3.48 7.63
CA ASN A 89 -8.49 3.93 9.01
C ASN A 89 -9.87 4.44 9.44
N LEU A 90 -10.70 3.53 9.96
CA LEU A 90 -12.10 3.77 10.32
C LEU A 90 -12.31 3.93 11.83
N GLY A 91 -11.26 3.79 12.59
CA GLY A 91 -11.29 3.88 14.04
C GLY A 91 -9.92 4.15 14.64
N SER A 92 -9.86 4.39 15.96
CA SER A 92 -8.61 4.69 16.64
C SER A 92 -7.68 3.48 16.68
N PHE A 93 -6.38 3.72 16.43
CA PHE A 93 -5.27 2.76 16.61
C PHE A 93 -5.25 1.54 15.68
N ARG A 94 -6.07 1.52 14.62
CA ARG A 94 -6.11 0.38 13.69
C ARG A 94 -6.30 0.86 12.26
N SER A 95 -5.49 0.30 11.37
CA SER A 95 -5.73 0.29 9.94
C SER A 95 -6.06 -1.12 9.49
N ASN A 96 -6.86 -1.25 8.46
CA ASN A 96 -7.26 -2.53 7.89
C ASN A 96 -7.05 -2.47 6.39
N SER A 97 -6.43 -3.49 5.81
CA SER A 97 -6.30 -3.63 4.36
C SER A 97 -7.44 -4.52 3.82
N ARG A 98 -8.12 -4.07 2.78
CA ARG A 98 -9.22 -4.79 2.14
C ARG A 98 -9.23 -4.56 0.65
N GLU A 99 -9.40 -5.64 -0.09
CA GLU A 99 -9.66 -5.55 -1.53
C GLU A 99 -11.01 -4.90 -1.79
N ILE A 100 -11.05 -3.98 -2.75
CA ILE A 100 -12.27 -3.36 -3.22
C ILE A 100 -12.95 -4.32 -4.20
N THR A 101 -14.17 -4.75 -3.83
CA THR A 101 -14.96 -5.73 -4.58
C THR A 101 -16.10 -5.13 -5.39
N GLY A 102 -16.33 -3.84 -5.27
CA GLY A 102 -17.37 -3.15 -6.03
C GLY A 102 -17.24 -1.63 -5.94
N TRP A 103 -17.67 -0.96 -6.99
CA TRP A 103 -17.64 0.48 -7.16
C TRP A 103 -18.94 1.03 -7.71
N ASN A 104 -19.40 2.12 -7.15
CA ASN A 104 -20.52 2.91 -7.65
C ASN A 104 -20.05 4.36 -7.87
N SER A 105 -19.70 4.67 -9.12
CA SER A 105 -19.19 6.00 -9.51
C SER A 105 -20.27 7.10 -9.39
N ALA A 106 -21.56 6.75 -9.38
CA ALA A 106 -22.62 7.76 -9.26
C ALA A 106 -22.64 8.49 -7.91
N ASN A 107 -22.13 7.84 -6.86
CA ASN A 107 -22.06 8.41 -5.51
C ASN A 107 -20.71 8.24 -4.83
N GLY A 108 -19.67 7.81 -5.56
CA GLY A 108 -18.32 7.64 -5.02
C GLY A 108 -18.21 6.56 -3.93
N THR A 109 -18.98 5.47 -4.02
CA THR A 109 -19.00 4.43 -2.99
C THR A 109 -18.30 3.16 -3.45
N PHE A 110 -17.26 2.73 -2.73
CA PHE A 110 -16.70 1.39 -2.90
C PHE A 110 -17.10 0.44 -1.79
N SER A 111 -17.06 -0.84 -2.08
CA SER A 111 -17.41 -1.92 -1.15
C SER A 111 -16.30 -2.95 -1.01
N TYR A 112 -16.24 -3.59 0.15
CA TYR A 112 -15.21 -4.56 0.54
C TYR A 112 -15.74 -5.56 1.57
N ASP A 113 -14.99 -6.63 1.85
CA ASP A 113 -15.30 -7.56 2.94
C ASP A 113 -14.98 -6.91 4.30
N PRO A 114 -15.97 -6.69 5.17
CA PRO A 114 -15.79 -6.08 6.48
C PRO A 114 -15.31 -7.04 7.56
N SER A 115 -15.07 -8.31 7.28
CA SER A 115 -14.66 -9.31 8.27
C SER A 115 -13.46 -8.85 9.07
N GLY A 116 -13.58 -8.78 10.40
CA GLY A 116 -12.51 -8.34 11.30
C GLY A 116 -12.21 -6.84 11.28
N VAL A 117 -12.95 -6.04 10.52
CA VAL A 117 -12.82 -4.57 10.55
C VAL A 117 -13.42 -4.02 11.85
N SER A 118 -12.64 -3.26 12.59
CA SER A 118 -13.12 -2.59 13.79
C SER A 118 -13.80 -1.27 13.44
N TRP A 119 -15.11 -1.27 13.41
CA TRP A 119 -15.92 -0.10 13.16
C TRP A 119 -16.06 0.76 14.41
N LYS A 120 -15.57 1.99 14.36
CA LYS A 120 -15.86 2.98 15.39
C LYS A 120 -16.46 4.24 14.82
N ASN A 121 -16.64 4.29 13.50
CA ASN A 121 -17.20 5.44 12.77
C ASN A 121 -16.58 6.79 13.23
N LYS A 122 -15.27 6.77 13.48
CA LYS A 122 -14.55 7.90 14.05
C LYS A 122 -13.68 8.61 13.01
N HIS A 123 -13.23 7.86 12.02
CA HIS A 123 -12.39 8.31 10.93
C HIS A 123 -12.89 7.68 9.64
N HIS A 124 -12.66 8.36 8.53
CA HIS A 124 -13.00 7.85 7.19
C HIS A 124 -11.79 7.94 6.27
N ALA A 125 -10.58 7.96 6.87
CA ALA A 125 -9.36 8.11 6.10
C ALA A 125 -8.95 6.79 5.45
N TYR A 126 -8.47 6.87 4.22
CA TYR A 126 -8.01 5.73 3.47
C TYR A 126 -7.00 6.13 2.39
N PHE A 127 -6.30 5.15 1.86
CA PHE A 127 -5.61 5.25 0.58
C PHE A 127 -5.72 3.93 -0.16
N LEU A 128 -5.45 3.95 -1.45
CA LEU A 128 -5.49 2.79 -2.33
C LEU A 128 -4.08 2.40 -2.74
N GLU A 129 -3.83 1.11 -2.88
CA GLU A 129 -2.60 0.53 -3.43
C GLU A 129 -2.89 -0.78 -4.15
N GLY A 130 -1.84 -1.43 -4.69
CA GLY A 130 -1.96 -2.77 -5.23
C GLY A 130 -2.57 -2.87 -6.63
N LYS A 131 -2.66 -1.77 -7.37
CA LYS A 131 -3.19 -1.74 -8.73
C LYS A 131 -2.27 -0.98 -9.68
N ARG A 132 -2.08 -1.50 -10.91
CA ARG A 132 -1.19 -0.92 -11.91
C ARG A 132 -1.57 0.52 -12.29
N GLU A 133 -2.87 0.79 -12.38
CA GLU A 133 -3.42 2.08 -12.79
C GLU A 133 -3.11 3.20 -11.79
N LEU A 134 -2.60 2.85 -10.60
CA LEU A 134 -2.13 3.81 -9.60
C LEU A 134 -0.71 4.31 -9.86
N ILE A 135 0.02 3.74 -10.83
CA ILE A 135 1.36 4.22 -11.19
C ILE A 135 1.21 5.53 -11.99
N ASP A 136 1.22 6.67 -11.32
CA ASP A 136 1.02 7.97 -11.95
C ASP A 136 2.15 8.98 -11.72
N ILE A 137 3.01 8.78 -10.69
CA ILE A 137 4.20 9.59 -10.44
C ILE A 137 5.50 8.77 -10.47
N GLU A 138 6.64 9.45 -10.66
CA GLU A 138 7.96 8.82 -10.63
C GLU A 138 8.26 8.23 -9.25
N GLY A 139 8.93 7.08 -9.22
CA GLY A 139 9.24 6.35 -7.99
C GLY A 139 8.16 5.36 -7.57
N GLU A 140 7.02 5.34 -8.24
CA GLU A 140 5.97 4.36 -7.95
C GLU A 140 6.19 3.04 -8.67
N TRP A 141 5.83 1.95 -7.98
CA TRP A 141 5.95 0.61 -8.50
C TRP A 141 4.77 -0.28 -8.14
N TRP A 142 4.53 -1.28 -8.96
CA TRP A 142 3.55 -2.33 -8.71
C TRP A 142 4.07 -3.67 -9.25
N PHE A 143 3.78 -4.75 -8.52
CA PHE A 143 4.15 -6.11 -8.93
C PHE A 143 2.92 -6.84 -9.42
N ASP A 144 2.98 -7.29 -10.68
CA ASP A 144 1.99 -8.14 -11.33
C ASP A 144 2.25 -9.60 -10.94
N ASN A 145 1.47 -10.11 -9.97
CA ASN A 145 1.61 -11.49 -9.50
C ASN A 145 1.24 -12.52 -10.58
N ASP A 146 0.30 -12.21 -11.46
CA ASP A 146 -0.18 -13.15 -12.47
C ASP A 146 0.85 -13.38 -13.57
N ASN A 147 1.62 -12.36 -13.89
CA ASN A 147 2.66 -12.38 -14.91
C ASN A 147 4.09 -12.35 -14.35
N SER A 148 4.25 -12.32 -13.02
CA SER A 148 5.55 -12.20 -12.33
C SER A 148 6.37 -11.00 -12.81
N ARG A 149 5.73 -9.84 -13.02
CA ARG A 149 6.34 -8.64 -13.57
C ARG A 149 6.34 -7.47 -12.61
N LEU A 150 7.48 -6.80 -12.50
CA LEU A 150 7.61 -5.54 -11.82
C LEU A 150 7.37 -4.39 -12.80
N HIS A 151 6.43 -3.52 -12.49
CA HIS A 151 6.18 -2.25 -13.16
C HIS A 151 6.72 -1.12 -12.28
N TYR A 152 7.54 -0.26 -12.86
CA TYR A 152 8.15 0.86 -12.14
C TYR A 152 8.20 2.10 -13.03
N LYS A 153 7.73 3.23 -12.51
CA LYS A 153 7.84 4.52 -13.19
C LYS A 153 9.17 5.16 -12.85
N THR A 154 10.13 5.01 -13.75
CA THR A 154 11.51 5.43 -13.56
C THR A 154 11.65 6.94 -13.51
N PRO A 155 12.55 7.49 -12.66
CA PRO A 155 12.85 8.91 -12.64
C PRO A 155 13.33 9.42 -14.01
N GLY A 156 12.75 10.54 -14.48
CA GLY A 156 13.12 11.15 -15.75
C GLY A 156 12.92 10.26 -17.00
N GLY A 157 12.11 9.20 -16.90
CA GLY A 157 11.87 8.26 -18.00
C GLY A 157 13.11 7.45 -18.39
N GLN A 158 14.06 7.26 -17.49
CA GLN A 158 15.29 6.49 -17.74
C GLN A 158 14.97 5.01 -18.02
N ASP A 159 15.81 4.36 -18.81
CA ASP A 159 15.73 2.93 -19.02
C ASP A 159 16.06 2.18 -17.72
N ALA A 160 15.11 1.40 -17.22
CA ALA A 160 15.25 0.61 -15.98
C ALA A 160 16.46 -0.34 -15.99
N ASN A 161 16.92 -0.77 -17.17
CA ASN A 161 18.11 -1.61 -17.32
C ASN A 161 19.40 -0.93 -16.89
N ASN A 162 19.41 0.40 -16.83
CA ASN A 162 20.57 1.20 -16.44
C ASN A 162 20.50 1.69 -14.98
N LEU A 163 19.45 1.28 -14.24
CA LEU A 163 19.24 1.70 -12.86
C LEU A 163 19.73 0.63 -11.87
N ASP A 164 20.25 1.08 -10.72
CA ASP A 164 20.54 0.20 -9.59
C ASP A 164 19.23 -0.07 -8.82
N LEU A 165 18.46 -1.04 -9.34
CA LEU A 165 17.20 -1.47 -8.74
C LEU A 165 17.41 -2.73 -7.92
N ARG A 166 16.88 -2.75 -6.71
CA ARG A 166 16.92 -3.89 -5.80
C ARG A 166 15.53 -4.19 -5.28
N VAL A 167 15.15 -5.47 -5.31
CA VAL A 167 13.84 -5.92 -4.84
C VAL A 167 14.04 -6.86 -3.67
N LYS A 168 13.32 -6.60 -2.59
CA LYS A 168 13.26 -7.53 -1.47
C LYS A 168 12.26 -8.64 -1.80
N VAL A 169 12.77 -9.87 -1.89
CA VAL A 169 11.97 -11.07 -2.19
C VAL A 169 11.96 -12.08 -1.05
N GLN A 170 12.69 -11.83 0.03
CA GLN A 170 12.80 -12.73 1.18
C GLN A 170 12.58 -11.98 2.49
N PRO A 171 11.87 -12.58 3.48
CA PRO A 171 11.63 -11.94 4.76
C PRO A 171 12.91 -11.76 5.58
N PHE A 172 13.82 -12.74 5.53
CA PHE A 172 15.04 -12.77 6.34
C PHE A 172 16.26 -13.09 5.50
N ALA A 173 17.37 -12.40 5.75
CA ALA A 173 18.67 -12.74 5.17
C ALA A 173 19.24 -14.01 5.81
N ILE A 174 19.04 -14.18 7.12
CA ILE A 174 19.49 -15.31 7.91
C ILE A 174 18.35 -15.76 8.81
N SER A 175 18.07 -17.07 8.84
CA SER A 175 17.19 -17.67 9.83
C SER A 175 18.01 -18.65 10.67
N VAL A 176 17.92 -18.51 11.99
CA VAL A 176 18.57 -19.38 12.97
C VAL A 176 17.47 -20.01 13.81
N ASP A 177 17.35 -21.32 13.74
CA ASP A 177 16.32 -22.09 14.45
C ASP A 177 16.96 -23.13 15.37
N ASN A 178 16.42 -23.25 16.60
CA ASN A 178 16.78 -24.27 17.60
C ASN A 178 18.30 -24.39 17.80
N SER A 179 19.00 -23.26 17.90
CA SER A 179 20.47 -23.24 17.97
C SER A 179 20.93 -22.36 19.13
N ASP A 180 21.92 -22.85 19.88
CA ASP A 180 22.53 -22.12 20.97
C ASP A 180 23.85 -21.44 20.55
N ARG A 181 24.15 -20.29 21.13
CA ARG A 181 25.43 -19.61 21.05
C ARG A 181 25.87 -19.25 19.61
N VAL A 182 24.93 -18.85 18.76
CA VAL A 182 25.24 -18.34 17.41
C VAL A 182 25.70 -16.89 17.50
N THR A 183 26.81 -16.59 16.85
CA THR A 183 27.34 -15.22 16.71
C THR A 183 27.34 -14.86 15.24
N ILE A 184 26.72 -13.72 14.90
CA ILE A 184 26.75 -13.09 13.56
C ILE A 184 27.54 -11.78 13.72
N GLN A 185 28.65 -11.64 12.99
CA GLN A 185 29.55 -10.51 13.15
C GLN A 185 30.12 -10.06 11.80
N GLY A 186 30.28 -8.73 11.64
CA GLY A 186 30.92 -8.14 10.47
C GLY A 186 30.08 -8.23 9.18
N ILE A 187 28.76 -8.26 9.29
CA ILE A 187 27.82 -8.30 8.17
C ILE A 187 26.92 -7.06 8.22
N ASP A 188 26.90 -6.31 7.13
CA ASP A 188 25.93 -5.22 6.94
C ASP A 188 24.67 -5.78 6.26
N PHE A 189 23.51 -5.44 6.83
CA PHE A 189 22.20 -5.85 6.31
C PHE A 189 21.50 -4.66 5.65
N PHE A 190 21.02 -4.85 4.43
CA PHE A 190 20.25 -3.85 3.71
C PHE A 190 18.87 -4.41 3.32
N GLY A 191 17.80 -3.67 3.64
CA GLY A 191 16.42 -4.04 3.29
C GLY A 191 15.95 -5.37 3.88
N THR A 192 16.63 -5.90 4.90
CA THR A 192 16.37 -7.24 5.45
C THR A 192 16.69 -7.30 6.95
N THR A 193 16.47 -8.45 7.55
CA THR A 193 16.76 -8.70 8.97
C THR A 193 17.18 -10.16 9.20
N VAL A 194 17.46 -10.49 10.46
CA VAL A 194 17.78 -11.84 10.92
C VAL A 194 16.63 -12.35 11.76
N ASN A 195 16.25 -13.60 11.57
CA ASN A 195 15.30 -14.30 12.40
C ASN A 195 16.01 -15.26 13.37
N PHE A 196 15.72 -15.16 14.65
CA PHE A 196 16.13 -16.14 15.67
C PHE A 196 14.88 -16.76 16.26
N ASN A 197 14.76 -18.09 16.16
CA ASN A 197 13.62 -18.84 16.67
C ASN A 197 14.11 -19.95 17.58
N ASN A 198 13.65 -19.98 18.84
CA ASN A 198 14.07 -20.92 19.88
C ASN A 198 15.61 -20.99 20.06
N CYS A 199 16.25 -19.84 20.21
CA CYS A 199 17.69 -19.71 20.41
C CYS A 199 18.01 -19.14 21.81
#